data_5e60a047b30885ec51d78edfc78e1d15
#
_entry.id   5e60a047b30885ec51d78edfc78e1d15
#
_cell.length_a   1.000
_cell.length_b   1.000
_cell.length_c   1.000
_cell.angle_alpha   90.00
_cell.angle_beta   90.00
_cell.angle_gamma   90.00
#
_symmetry.space_group_name_H-M   'P 1'
#
loop_
_entity.id
_entity.type
_entity.pdbx_description
1 polymer ?
#
loop_
_entity_poly.entity_id
_entity_poly.type
_entity_poly.pdbx_seq_one_letter_code
_entity_poly.pdbx_strand_id
1 'polypeptide(L)'
;MQIDLADKVALVTGSAHRGGRALALELAQVGVHVMVHYNTADADTLRDTVHELKAAGVRVHTVQANLAQPEGVDHTLSALREAFGRVDILVNNASVFPQGPLLDVTLESWDLTMNVNLRAPFLLTQGCARLMLAQDPPGGSIINILDVGVHKPWPKRPHHGVSKAALWALTQVSALALAPHIRVNGVVPGPVMKTNDGMTDETWAEKGQALPLQTTGEASDVGRAVVYLARESFITGTMIQVNGGEHLR
;
A
#
# COMPACT_ATOMS: atom_id res chain seq x y z
N MET A 1 11.37 -1.92 -21.26
CA MET A 1 12.41 -0.94 -20.83
C MET A 1 12.14 -0.69 -19.34
N GLN A 2 13.17 -0.75 -18.52
CA GLN A 2 13.03 -0.48 -17.09
C GLN A 2 13.16 1.02 -16.80
N ILE A 3 12.34 1.53 -15.89
CA ILE A 3 12.39 2.91 -15.41
C ILE A 3 13.44 3.00 -14.30
N ASP A 4 14.36 3.97 -14.40
CA ASP A 4 15.25 4.29 -13.30
C ASP A 4 14.45 4.93 -12.15
N LEU A 5 14.59 4.38 -10.95
CA LEU A 5 13.90 4.84 -9.76
C LEU A 5 14.73 5.77 -8.88
N ALA A 6 16.02 5.96 -9.17
CA ALA A 6 16.86 6.90 -8.43
C ALA A 6 16.26 8.32 -8.49
N ASP A 7 16.25 9.01 -7.36
CA ASP A 7 15.72 10.36 -7.17
C ASP A 7 14.20 10.53 -7.43
N LYS A 8 13.48 9.45 -7.69
CA LYS A 8 12.01 9.47 -7.75
C LYS A 8 11.42 9.68 -6.35
N VAL A 9 10.17 10.15 -6.31
CA VAL A 9 9.46 10.44 -5.06
C VAL A 9 8.28 9.49 -4.91
N ALA A 10 8.21 8.80 -3.77
CA ALA A 10 7.09 7.94 -3.40
C ALA A 10 6.30 8.52 -2.22
N LEU A 11 4.98 8.48 -2.32
CA LEU A 11 4.07 8.54 -1.17
C LEU A 11 3.69 7.12 -0.79
N VAL A 12 4.01 6.70 0.44
CA VAL A 12 3.60 5.38 0.97
C VAL A 12 2.67 5.59 2.16
N THR A 13 1.40 5.22 2.02
CA THR A 13 0.44 5.41 3.10
C THR A 13 0.55 4.32 4.17
N GLY A 14 0.44 4.72 5.46
CA GLY A 14 0.58 3.79 6.59
C GLY A 14 1.98 3.18 6.69
N SER A 15 3.03 3.99 6.48
CA SER A 15 4.41 3.49 6.36
C SER A 15 5.32 3.78 7.54
N ALA A 16 4.78 4.24 8.67
CA ALA A 16 5.59 4.44 9.88
C ALA A 16 6.01 3.12 10.56
N HIS A 17 5.34 2.01 10.30
CA HIS A 17 5.62 0.72 10.95
C HIS A 17 5.18 -0.47 10.09
N ARG A 18 5.55 -1.68 10.54
CA ARG A 18 5.07 -2.95 9.98
C ARG A 18 5.30 -3.07 8.45
N GLY A 19 4.28 -3.57 7.73
CA GLY A 19 4.34 -3.76 6.28
C GLY A 19 4.68 -2.49 5.52
N GLY A 20 4.01 -1.37 5.81
CA GLY A 20 4.26 -0.11 5.13
C GLY A 20 5.69 0.40 5.28
N ARG A 21 6.32 0.21 6.46
CA ARG A 21 7.75 0.49 6.67
C ARG A 21 8.62 -0.35 5.74
N ALA A 22 8.35 -1.65 5.62
CA ALA A 22 9.12 -2.53 4.73
C ALA A 22 9.00 -2.10 3.27
N LEU A 23 7.79 -1.70 2.82
CA LEU A 23 7.59 -1.17 1.46
C LEU A 23 8.41 0.11 1.22
N ALA A 24 8.41 1.01 2.20
CA ALA A 24 9.18 2.26 2.14
C ALA A 24 10.69 2.01 2.10
N LEU A 25 11.19 1.04 2.89
CA LEU A 25 12.60 0.64 2.92
C LEU A 25 13.05 0.05 1.57
N GLU A 26 12.28 -0.85 0.97
CA GLU A 26 12.62 -1.42 -0.35
C GLU A 26 12.68 -0.34 -1.44
N LEU A 27 11.79 0.65 -1.39
CA LEU A 27 11.86 1.80 -2.29
C LEU A 27 13.10 2.68 -2.02
N ALA A 28 13.41 2.93 -0.76
CA ALA A 28 14.59 3.72 -0.38
C ALA A 28 15.91 3.06 -0.80
N GLN A 29 16.01 1.71 -0.72
CA GLN A 29 17.20 0.95 -1.14
C GLN A 29 17.50 1.09 -2.64
N VAL A 30 16.51 1.46 -3.45
CA VAL A 30 16.70 1.73 -4.89
C VAL A 30 16.73 3.23 -5.21
N GLY A 31 16.97 4.08 -4.20
CA GLY A 31 17.19 5.52 -4.34
C GLY A 31 15.92 6.37 -4.41
N VAL A 32 14.75 5.82 -4.06
CA VAL A 32 13.48 6.57 -4.05
C VAL A 32 13.36 7.40 -2.79
N HIS A 33 13.09 8.70 -2.91
CA HIS A 33 12.73 9.57 -1.81
C HIS A 33 11.34 9.26 -1.29
N VAL A 34 11.12 9.33 0.03
CA VAL A 34 9.88 8.82 0.63
C VAL A 34 9.15 9.88 1.44
N MET A 35 7.87 10.09 1.12
CA MET A 35 6.89 10.67 2.03
C MET A 35 6.27 9.54 2.85
N VAL A 36 6.59 9.51 4.14
CA VAL A 36 6.03 8.58 5.13
C VAL A 36 4.72 9.15 5.66
N HIS A 37 3.61 8.54 5.28
CA HIS A 37 2.32 8.90 5.88
C HIS A 37 1.99 7.94 7.04
N TYR A 38 1.45 8.49 8.13
CA TYR A 38 0.98 7.73 9.29
C TYR A 38 -0.25 8.40 9.93
N ASN A 39 -1.00 7.66 10.75
CA ASN A 39 -2.11 8.18 11.54
C ASN A 39 -1.78 8.16 13.05
N THR A 40 -1.47 6.99 13.60
CA THR A 40 -1.40 6.74 15.05
C THR A 40 -0.07 6.12 15.50
N ALA A 41 0.98 6.19 14.70
CA ALA A 41 2.29 5.69 15.15
C ALA A 41 2.83 6.57 16.30
N ASP A 42 3.45 5.94 17.29
CA ASP A 42 4.18 6.65 18.33
C ASP A 42 5.48 7.29 17.79
N ALA A 43 6.01 8.27 18.53
CA ALA A 43 7.14 9.06 18.10
C ALA A 43 8.43 8.23 17.93
N ASP A 44 8.63 7.21 18.75
CA ASP A 44 9.84 6.38 18.71
C ASP A 44 9.81 5.47 17.48
N THR A 45 8.70 4.80 17.23
CA THR A 45 8.49 3.97 16.02
C THR A 45 8.68 4.80 14.75
N LEU A 46 8.14 6.01 14.71
CA LEU A 46 8.31 6.91 13.55
C LEU A 46 9.76 7.32 13.38
N ARG A 47 10.44 7.72 14.47
CA ARG A 47 11.84 8.12 14.46
C ARG A 47 12.74 7.02 13.94
N ASP A 48 12.55 5.78 14.41
CA ASP A 48 13.34 4.63 13.97
C ASP A 48 13.15 4.35 12.47
N THR A 49 11.91 4.40 11.99
CA THR A 49 11.62 4.24 10.56
C THR A 49 12.28 5.34 9.72
N VAL A 50 12.17 6.61 10.14
CA VAL A 50 12.81 7.74 9.45
C VAL A 50 14.34 7.62 9.47
N HIS A 51 14.91 7.17 10.58
CA HIS A 51 16.34 6.94 10.70
C HIS A 51 16.85 5.90 9.69
N GLU A 52 16.19 4.76 9.61
CA GLU A 52 16.57 3.70 8.66
C GLU A 52 16.41 4.14 7.20
N LEU A 53 15.31 4.82 6.86
CA LEU A 53 15.11 5.36 5.52
C LEU A 53 16.20 6.36 5.14
N LYS A 54 16.58 7.26 6.05
CA LYS A 54 17.68 8.22 5.83
C LYS A 54 19.03 7.53 5.70
N ALA A 55 19.27 6.42 6.40
CA ALA A 55 20.49 5.63 6.28
C ALA A 55 20.69 5.05 4.86
N ALA A 56 19.61 4.87 4.08
CA ALA A 56 19.67 4.52 2.66
C ALA A 56 20.08 5.70 1.74
N GLY A 57 20.34 6.90 2.29
CA GLY A 57 20.81 8.07 1.54
C GLY A 57 19.72 8.87 0.84
N VAL A 58 18.43 8.59 1.10
CA VAL A 58 17.30 9.27 0.45
C VAL A 58 16.70 10.39 1.31
N ARG A 59 16.00 11.33 0.67
CA ARG A 59 15.22 12.34 1.37
C ARG A 59 13.95 11.71 1.93
N VAL A 60 13.63 12.04 3.19
CA VAL A 60 12.47 11.53 3.91
C VAL A 60 11.72 12.67 4.55
N HIS A 61 10.43 12.76 4.27
CA HIS A 61 9.49 13.64 4.98
C HIS A 61 8.36 12.81 5.56
N THR A 62 7.70 13.34 6.59
CA THR A 62 6.60 12.66 7.28
C THR A 62 5.34 13.51 7.26
N VAL A 63 4.18 12.87 7.20
CA VAL A 63 2.88 13.53 7.34
C VAL A 63 1.98 12.69 8.22
N GLN A 64 1.41 13.32 9.25
CA GLN A 64 0.39 12.70 10.09
C GLN A 64 -0.99 13.11 9.61
N ALA A 65 -1.82 12.15 9.22
CA ALA A 65 -3.17 12.44 8.75
C ALA A 65 -4.11 11.25 8.96
N ASN A 66 -5.37 11.54 9.27
CA ASN A 66 -6.43 10.52 9.31
C ASN A 66 -7.08 10.39 7.94
N LEU A 67 -6.72 9.35 7.17
CA LEU A 67 -7.28 9.10 5.84
C LEU A 67 -8.75 8.65 5.84
N ALA A 68 -9.34 8.38 6.99
CA ALA A 68 -10.79 8.18 7.08
C ALA A 68 -11.58 9.47 6.79
N GLN A 69 -10.90 10.63 6.79
CA GLN A 69 -11.48 11.93 6.53
C GLN A 69 -10.89 12.52 5.24
N PRO A 70 -11.71 13.13 4.36
CA PRO A 70 -11.22 13.78 3.14
C PRO A 70 -10.14 14.83 3.40
N GLU A 71 -10.29 15.60 4.49
CA GLU A 71 -9.35 16.65 4.91
C GLU A 71 -7.95 16.07 5.21
N GLY A 72 -7.88 14.82 5.73
CA GLY A 72 -6.62 14.13 5.93
C GLY A 72 -5.94 13.76 4.61
N VAL A 73 -6.71 13.44 3.59
CA VAL A 73 -6.17 13.21 2.23
C VAL A 73 -5.64 14.52 1.65
N ASP A 74 -6.40 15.61 1.74
CA ASP A 74 -5.99 16.92 1.23
C ASP A 74 -4.72 17.43 1.95
N HIS A 75 -4.65 17.24 3.27
CA HIS A 75 -3.44 17.54 4.05
C HIS A 75 -2.24 16.73 3.57
N THR A 76 -2.42 15.43 3.34
CA THR A 76 -1.35 14.55 2.84
C THR A 76 -0.82 15.00 1.47
N LEU A 77 -1.71 15.36 0.54
CA LEU A 77 -1.34 15.85 -0.79
C LEU A 77 -0.65 17.23 -0.74
N SER A 78 -1.08 18.12 0.16
CA SER A 78 -0.46 19.42 0.37
C SER A 78 0.94 19.28 0.92
N ALA A 79 1.13 18.47 1.98
CA ALA A 79 2.44 18.17 2.56
C ALA A 79 3.40 17.53 1.54
N LEU A 80 2.91 16.61 0.70
CA LEU A 80 3.70 16.01 -0.38
C LEU A 80 4.19 17.05 -1.38
N ARG A 81 3.30 17.96 -1.79
CA ARG A 81 3.63 19.04 -2.73
C ARG A 81 4.64 20.02 -2.14
N GLU A 82 4.47 20.41 -0.89
CA GLU A 82 5.39 21.31 -0.17
C GLU A 82 6.78 20.70 0.01
N ALA A 83 6.86 19.41 0.38
CA ALA A 83 8.11 18.75 0.67
C ALA A 83 8.94 18.38 -0.57
N PHE A 84 8.27 17.97 -1.66
CA PHE A 84 8.95 17.42 -2.82
C PHE A 84 8.61 18.10 -4.15
N GLY A 85 7.48 18.79 -4.27
CA GLY A 85 7.00 19.40 -5.51
C GLY A 85 6.57 18.40 -6.58
N ARG A 86 6.76 17.10 -6.35
CA ARG A 86 6.47 16.00 -7.29
C ARG A 86 6.07 14.72 -6.59
N VAL A 87 5.49 13.80 -7.35
CA VAL A 87 5.31 12.39 -6.96
C VAL A 87 5.43 11.49 -8.19
N ASP A 88 6.19 10.43 -8.08
CA ASP A 88 6.38 9.45 -9.17
C ASP A 88 5.73 8.11 -8.84
N ILE A 89 5.60 7.80 -7.55
CA ILE A 89 5.06 6.54 -7.06
C ILE A 89 4.05 6.82 -5.95
N LEU A 90 2.85 6.26 -6.06
CA LEU A 90 1.87 6.19 -4.96
C LEU A 90 1.71 4.75 -4.53
N VAL A 91 1.91 4.45 -3.26
CA VAL A 91 1.59 3.14 -2.66
C VAL A 91 0.44 3.31 -1.68
N ASN A 92 -0.75 2.90 -2.08
CA ASN A 92 -1.93 2.82 -1.23
C ASN A 92 -1.85 1.56 -0.36
N ASN A 93 -1.18 1.70 0.80
CA ASN A 93 -0.96 0.61 1.75
C ASN A 93 -1.78 0.76 3.04
N ALA A 94 -2.11 1.98 3.48
CA ALA A 94 -2.92 2.20 4.68
C ALA A 94 -4.22 1.39 4.62
N SER A 95 -4.51 0.64 5.68
CA SER A 95 -5.68 -0.22 5.73
C SER A 95 -6.12 -0.46 7.17
N VAL A 96 -7.42 -0.57 7.39
CA VAL A 96 -8.01 -1.13 8.60
C VAL A 96 -8.49 -2.55 8.32
N PHE A 97 -8.41 -3.42 9.34
CA PHE A 97 -8.68 -4.86 9.21
C PHE A 97 -9.57 -5.38 10.36
N PRO A 98 -10.76 -4.78 10.57
CA PRO A 98 -11.64 -5.17 11.66
C PRO A 98 -12.23 -6.56 11.43
N GLN A 99 -12.58 -7.23 12.53
CA GLN A 99 -13.24 -8.53 12.54
C GLN A 99 -14.71 -8.38 12.93
N GLY A 100 -15.54 -9.31 12.48
CA GLY A 100 -16.93 -9.46 12.86
C GLY A 100 -17.68 -10.32 11.84
N PRO A 101 -18.67 -11.11 12.28
CA PRO A 101 -19.56 -11.82 11.35
C PRO A 101 -20.45 -10.80 10.62
N LEU A 102 -20.93 -11.16 9.43
CA LEU A 102 -21.66 -10.24 8.55
C LEU A 102 -22.85 -9.53 9.24
N LEU A 103 -23.58 -10.26 10.10
CA LEU A 103 -24.77 -9.73 10.78
C LEU A 103 -24.47 -8.72 11.90
N ASP A 104 -23.23 -8.69 12.40
CA ASP A 104 -22.82 -7.84 13.52
C ASP A 104 -21.91 -6.67 13.08
N VAL A 105 -21.66 -6.52 11.76
CA VAL A 105 -20.90 -5.36 11.24
C VAL A 105 -21.72 -4.10 11.45
N THR A 106 -21.23 -3.19 12.29
CA THR A 106 -21.88 -1.89 12.50
C THR A 106 -21.62 -0.95 11.32
N LEU A 107 -22.50 0.04 11.17
CA LEU A 107 -22.33 1.05 10.10
C LEU A 107 -21.04 1.83 10.28
N GLU A 108 -20.64 2.16 11.53
CA GLU A 108 -19.37 2.85 11.80
C GLU A 108 -18.16 2.02 11.35
N SER A 109 -18.16 0.69 11.63
CA SER A 109 -17.07 -0.20 11.21
C SER A 109 -17.03 -0.36 9.70
N TRP A 110 -18.18 -0.43 9.05
CA TRP A 110 -18.33 -0.43 7.60
C TRP A 110 -17.79 0.86 7.00
N ASP A 111 -18.27 2.01 7.47
CA ASP A 111 -17.87 3.32 6.94
C ASP A 111 -16.39 3.59 7.15
N LEU A 112 -15.83 3.28 8.32
CA LEU A 112 -14.40 3.38 8.58
C LEU A 112 -13.61 2.55 7.58
N THR A 113 -14.04 1.31 7.33
CA THR A 113 -13.35 0.40 6.42
C THR A 113 -13.40 0.92 4.98
N MET A 114 -14.56 1.34 4.51
CA MET A 114 -14.70 1.90 3.16
C MET A 114 -13.95 3.23 3.00
N ASN A 115 -13.96 4.07 4.02
CA ASN A 115 -13.28 5.35 3.99
C ASN A 115 -11.76 5.20 3.89
N VAL A 116 -11.16 4.30 4.69
CA VAL A 116 -9.71 4.10 4.71
C VAL A 116 -9.24 3.22 3.54
N ASN A 117 -9.92 2.09 3.29
CA ASN A 117 -9.43 1.08 2.35
C ASN A 117 -9.80 1.36 0.88
N LEU A 118 -10.80 2.23 0.62
CA LEU A 118 -11.30 2.49 -0.74
C LEU A 118 -11.37 3.98 -1.07
N ARG A 119 -12.10 4.79 -0.25
CA ARG A 119 -12.27 6.23 -0.56
C ARG A 119 -10.93 6.97 -0.51
N ALA A 120 -10.10 6.73 0.49
CA ALA A 120 -8.79 7.35 0.57
C ALA A 120 -7.88 6.98 -0.61
N PRO A 121 -7.70 5.70 -0.99
CA PRO A 121 -7.00 5.33 -2.23
C PRO A 121 -7.56 6.00 -3.48
N PHE A 122 -8.88 6.14 -3.61
CA PHE A 122 -9.51 6.84 -4.73
C PHE A 122 -9.09 8.32 -4.78
N LEU A 123 -9.21 9.04 -3.66
CA LEU A 123 -8.87 10.46 -3.58
C LEU A 123 -7.35 10.70 -3.76
N LEU A 124 -6.51 9.85 -3.14
CA LEU A 124 -5.05 9.90 -3.32
C LEU A 124 -4.66 9.61 -4.77
N THR A 125 -5.31 8.63 -5.42
CA THR A 125 -5.11 8.34 -6.84
C THR A 125 -5.42 9.57 -7.69
N GLN A 126 -6.56 10.23 -7.46
CA GLN A 126 -6.90 11.47 -8.19
C GLN A 126 -5.89 12.60 -7.95
N GLY A 127 -5.53 12.85 -6.70
CA GLY A 127 -4.61 13.94 -6.33
C GLY A 127 -3.19 13.69 -6.85
N CYS A 128 -2.65 12.49 -6.65
CA CYS A 128 -1.33 12.13 -7.18
C CYS A 128 -1.31 12.08 -8.71
N ALA A 129 -2.36 11.56 -9.36
CA ALA A 129 -2.43 11.55 -10.83
C ALA A 129 -2.38 12.96 -11.42
N ARG A 130 -3.07 13.94 -10.82
CA ARG A 130 -2.98 15.35 -11.25
C ARG A 130 -1.55 15.89 -11.12
N LEU A 131 -0.84 15.56 -10.04
CA LEU A 131 0.57 15.94 -9.87
C LEU A 131 1.45 15.25 -10.91
N MET A 132 1.30 13.93 -11.10
CA MET A 132 2.06 13.12 -12.06
C MET A 132 1.88 13.61 -13.51
N LEU A 133 0.68 14.07 -13.88
CA LEU A 133 0.40 14.59 -15.22
C LEU A 133 0.90 16.03 -15.42
N ALA A 134 1.07 16.79 -14.36
CA ALA A 134 1.55 18.18 -14.40
C ALA A 134 3.08 18.31 -14.37
N GLN A 135 3.81 17.23 -14.08
CA GLN A 135 5.29 17.24 -14.06
C GLN A 135 5.88 16.96 -15.46
N ASP A 136 7.15 17.28 -15.64
CA ASP A 136 7.89 17.06 -16.89
C ASP A 136 9.06 16.07 -16.66
N PRO A 137 9.11 14.95 -17.38
CA PRO A 137 8.04 14.39 -18.21
C PRO A 137 6.84 13.92 -17.38
N PRO A 138 5.61 13.93 -17.94
CA PRO A 138 4.43 13.45 -17.25
C PRO A 138 4.48 11.94 -17.10
N GLY A 139 4.06 11.43 -15.92
CA GLY A 139 3.99 9.98 -15.71
C GLY A 139 4.17 9.56 -14.26
N GLY A 140 3.86 8.29 -14.00
CA GLY A 140 3.99 7.72 -12.66
C GLY A 140 3.51 6.27 -12.56
N SER A 141 3.60 5.74 -11.34
CA SER A 141 3.12 4.40 -11.00
C SER A 141 2.30 4.43 -9.72
N ILE A 142 1.10 3.86 -9.74
CA ILE A 142 0.23 3.71 -8.57
C ILE A 142 0.13 2.23 -8.25
N ILE A 143 0.41 1.87 -7.00
CA ILE A 143 0.37 0.50 -6.52
C ILE A 143 -0.61 0.41 -5.35
N ASN A 144 -1.64 -0.42 -5.50
CA ASN A 144 -2.64 -0.68 -4.47
C ASN A 144 -2.32 -1.98 -3.76
N ILE A 145 -2.17 -1.93 -2.42
CA ILE A 145 -1.99 -3.15 -1.63
C ILE A 145 -3.37 -3.75 -1.36
N LEU A 146 -3.61 -4.87 -2.02
CA LEU A 146 -4.80 -5.71 -1.91
C LEU A 146 -4.62 -6.74 -0.79
N ASP A 147 -5.34 -7.83 -0.85
CA ASP A 147 -5.10 -9.08 -0.12
C ASP A 147 -5.78 -10.28 -0.79
N VAL A 148 -5.55 -11.47 -0.25
CA VAL A 148 -6.12 -12.74 -0.77
C VAL A 148 -7.65 -12.73 -0.72
N GLY A 149 -8.27 -11.92 0.13
CA GLY A 149 -9.73 -11.74 0.21
C GLY A 149 -10.39 -11.29 -1.10
N VAL A 150 -9.63 -10.75 -2.05
CA VAL A 150 -10.09 -10.45 -3.42
C VAL A 150 -10.51 -11.74 -4.15
N HIS A 151 -9.83 -12.85 -3.90
CA HIS A 151 -10.11 -14.15 -4.53
C HIS A 151 -10.87 -15.09 -3.60
N LYS A 152 -10.62 -15.02 -2.30
CA LYS A 152 -11.14 -15.94 -1.29
C LYS A 152 -11.80 -15.14 -0.16
N PRO A 153 -13.11 -14.91 -0.22
CA PRO A 153 -13.82 -14.13 0.79
C PRO A 153 -13.67 -14.70 2.20
N TRP A 154 -13.49 -13.81 3.18
CA TRP A 154 -13.35 -14.18 4.59
C TRP A 154 -14.63 -13.87 5.35
N PRO A 155 -15.39 -14.89 5.82
CA PRO A 155 -16.67 -14.66 6.50
C PRO A 155 -16.56 -13.90 7.80
N LYS A 156 -15.37 -13.90 8.45
CA LYS A 156 -15.08 -13.13 9.67
C LYS A 156 -14.63 -11.69 9.41
N ARG A 157 -14.49 -11.25 8.13
CA ARG A 157 -14.02 -9.91 7.74
C ARG A 157 -14.74 -9.42 6.48
N PRO A 158 -16.09 -9.44 6.45
CA PRO A 158 -16.85 -9.21 5.22
C PRO A 158 -16.63 -7.82 4.62
N HIS A 159 -16.64 -6.77 5.45
CA HIS A 159 -16.45 -5.39 5.00
C HIS A 159 -15.02 -5.14 4.48
N HIS A 160 -14.01 -5.77 5.09
CA HIS A 160 -12.64 -5.70 4.59
C HIS A 160 -12.52 -6.36 3.20
N GLY A 161 -13.02 -7.58 3.04
CA GLY A 161 -13.02 -8.29 1.74
C GLY A 161 -13.72 -7.48 0.63
N VAL A 162 -14.90 -6.91 0.93
CA VAL A 162 -15.62 -6.04 -0.01
C VAL A 162 -14.77 -4.82 -0.38
N SER A 163 -14.13 -4.15 0.59
CA SER A 163 -13.29 -2.98 0.33
C SER A 163 -12.09 -3.30 -0.58
N LYS A 164 -11.46 -4.46 -0.39
CA LYS A 164 -10.31 -4.89 -1.23
C LYS A 164 -10.74 -5.34 -2.63
N ALA A 165 -11.89 -5.99 -2.76
CA ALA A 165 -12.47 -6.30 -4.08
C ALA A 165 -12.81 -5.00 -4.85
N ALA A 166 -13.39 -4.02 -4.18
CA ALA A 166 -13.66 -2.71 -4.77
C ALA A 166 -12.36 -1.96 -5.13
N LEU A 167 -11.30 -2.05 -4.30
CA LEU A 167 -9.99 -1.47 -4.59
C LEU A 167 -9.34 -2.13 -5.81
N TRP A 168 -9.57 -3.43 -6.02
CA TRP A 168 -9.15 -4.10 -7.25
C TRP A 168 -9.88 -3.55 -8.48
N ALA A 169 -11.19 -3.39 -8.42
CA ALA A 169 -11.96 -2.77 -9.51
C ALA A 169 -11.46 -1.33 -9.78
N LEU A 170 -11.19 -0.54 -8.72
CA LEU A 170 -10.60 0.79 -8.84
C LEU A 170 -9.23 0.75 -9.53
N THR A 171 -8.40 -0.25 -9.24
CA THR A 171 -7.10 -0.46 -9.88
C THR A 171 -7.24 -0.59 -11.40
N GLN A 172 -8.17 -1.44 -11.85
CA GLN A 172 -8.40 -1.69 -13.27
C GLN A 172 -8.96 -0.46 -14.00
N VAL A 173 -9.98 0.19 -13.42
CA VAL A 173 -10.56 1.42 -13.98
C VAL A 173 -9.52 2.52 -14.07
N SER A 174 -8.71 2.71 -13.03
CA SER A 174 -7.66 3.73 -13.00
C SER A 174 -6.55 3.43 -14.02
N ALA A 175 -6.19 2.16 -14.21
CA ALA A 175 -5.21 1.75 -15.22
C ALA A 175 -5.66 2.14 -16.65
N LEU A 176 -6.94 1.96 -16.95
CA LEU A 176 -7.51 2.37 -18.25
C LEU A 176 -7.61 3.89 -18.38
N ALA A 177 -8.09 4.56 -17.33
CA ALA A 177 -8.38 6.00 -17.38
C ALA A 177 -7.12 6.88 -17.38
N LEU A 178 -6.01 6.40 -16.80
CA LEU A 178 -4.77 7.18 -16.63
C LEU A 178 -3.68 6.82 -17.64
N ALA A 179 -3.90 5.79 -18.47
CA ALA A 179 -3.01 5.48 -19.58
C ALA A 179 -2.99 6.62 -20.61
N PRO A 180 -1.90 6.85 -21.35
CA PRO A 180 -0.65 6.07 -21.34
C PRO A 180 0.38 6.53 -20.31
N HIS A 181 0.13 7.59 -19.54
CA HIS A 181 1.15 8.25 -18.73
C HIS A 181 1.34 7.61 -17.35
N ILE A 182 0.27 7.08 -16.74
CA ILE A 182 0.32 6.52 -15.39
C ILE A 182 -0.12 5.06 -15.43
N ARG A 183 0.69 4.19 -14.84
CA ARG A 183 0.38 2.77 -14.67
C ARG A 183 -0.25 2.55 -13.29
N VAL A 184 -1.24 1.68 -13.21
CA VAL A 184 -1.91 1.35 -11.94
C VAL A 184 -1.99 -0.15 -11.81
N ASN A 185 -1.43 -0.70 -10.71
CA ASN A 185 -1.35 -2.14 -10.47
C ASN A 185 -1.67 -2.48 -9.02
N GLY A 186 -1.89 -3.75 -8.74
CA GLY A 186 -2.11 -4.30 -7.42
C GLY A 186 -1.01 -5.26 -6.95
N VAL A 187 -0.81 -5.36 -5.65
CA VAL A 187 -0.06 -6.45 -5.02
C VAL A 187 -0.98 -7.15 -4.03
N VAL A 188 -0.99 -8.48 -4.04
CA VAL A 188 -1.82 -9.33 -3.17
C VAL A 188 -0.92 -10.06 -2.17
N PRO A 189 -0.68 -9.50 -0.98
CA PRO A 189 0.05 -10.17 0.06
C PRO A 189 -0.73 -11.36 0.63
N GLY A 190 0.00 -12.41 0.98
CA GLY A 190 -0.46 -13.48 1.85
C GLY A 190 0.08 -13.33 3.27
N PRO A 191 0.38 -14.42 3.97
CA PRO A 191 0.96 -14.38 5.30
C PRO A 191 2.44 -13.97 5.26
N VAL A 192 2.67 -12.66 5.22
CA VAL A 192 3.99 -12.02 5.20
C VAL A 192 4.29 -11.30 6.52
N MET A 193 3.33 -11.31 7.45
CA MET A 193 3.45 -10.63 8.74
C MET A 193 2.38 -11.15 9.71
N LYS A 194 2.76 -11.40 10.96
CA LYS A 194 1.79 -11.80 12.00
C LYS A 194 0.78 -10.67 12.24
N THR A 195 -0.45 -11.05 12.52
CA THR A 195 -1.50 -10.12 12.95
C THR A 195 -1.29 -9.71 14.42
N ASN A 196 -1.86 -8.58 14.84
CA ASN A 196 -1.71 -8.05 16.21
C ASN A 196 -2.66 -8.71 17.23
N ASP A 197 -3.40 -9.74 16.83
CA ASP A 197 -4.42 -10.42 17.63
C ASP A 197 -3.89 -11.59 18.46
N GLY A 198 -2.59 -11.58 18.80
CA GLY A 198 -1.97 -12.58 19.67
C GLY A 198 -1.55 -13.86 18.97
N MET A 199 -1.32 -13.82 17.65
CA MET A 199 -0.85 -14.98 16.89
C MET A 199 0.51 -15.47 17.42
N THR A 200 0.56 -16.75 17.89
CA THR A 200 1.77 -17.38 18.40
C THR A 200 2.72 -17.78 17.26
N ASP A 201 3.96 -18.12 17.61
CA ASP A 201 4.96 -18.63 16.65
C ASP A 201 4.53 -19.96 16.04
N GLU A 202 3.90 -20.83 16.83
CA GLU A 202 3.37 -22.11 16.38
C GLU A 202 2.26 -21.91 15.35
N THR A 203 1.25 -21.08 15.66
CA THR A 203 0.15 -20.77 14.73
C THR A 203 0.68 -20.14 13.44
N TRP A 204 1.73 -19.31 13.53
CA TRP A 204 2.38 -18.73 12.36
C TRP A 204 3.09 -19.76 11.50
N ALA A 205 3.82 -20.70 12.13
CA ALA A 205 4.48 -21.80 11.44
C ALA A 205 3.46 -22.74 10.77
N GLU A 206 2.38 -23.12 11.48
CA GLU A 206 1.27 -23.92 10.92
C GLU A 206 0.65 -23.24 9.70
N LYS A 207 0.44 -21.92 9.76
CA LYS A 207 -0.08 -21.15 8.65
C LYS A 207 0.85 -21.23 7.44
N GLY A 208 2.17 -21.16 7.65
CA GLY A 208 3.17 -21.36 6.60
C GLY A 208 3.11 -22.76 6.01
N GLN A 209 3.10 -23.80 6.85
CA GLN A 209 3.01 -25.20 6.39
C GLN A 209 1.74 -25.50 5.59
N ALA A 210 0.67 -24.75 5.82
CA ALA A 210 -0.57 -24.88 5.05
C ALA A 210 -0.49 -24.28 3.65
N LEU A 211 0.51 -23.48 3.32
CA LEU A 211 0.66 -22.88 1.98
C LEU A 211 1.30 -23.88 0.99
N PRO A 212 1.09 -23.72 -0.32
CA PRO A 212 1.80 -24.49 -1.33
C PRO A 212 3.33 -24.43 -1.20
N LEU A 213 3.90 -23.25 -0.84
CA LEU A 213 5.34 -23.11 -0.61
C LEU A 213 5.80 -23.58 0.77
N GLN A 214 4.89 -24.02 1.64
CA GLN A 214 5.14 -24.55 2.99
C GLN A 214 5.97 -23.60 3.90
N THR A 215 5.90 -22.31 3.63
CA THR A 215 6.56 -21.25 4.41
C THR A 215 5.75 -19.96 4.34
N THR A 216 5.90 -19.13 5.35
CA THR A 216 5.41 -17.74 5.29
C THR A 216 6.43 -16.86 4.57
N GLY A 217 5.96 -15.75 4.00
CA GLY A 217 6.84 -14.73 3.46
C GLY A 217 7.22 -13.67 4.50
N GLU A 218 7.85 -12.61 4.00
CA GLU A 218 8.22 -11.41 4.75
C GLU A 218 7.59 -10.17 4.09
N ALA A 219 7.45 -9.08 4.85
CA ALA A 219 6.92 -7.83 4.31
C ALA A 219 7.83 -7.24 3.20
N SER A 220 9.12 -7.52 3.22
CA SER A 220 10.09 -7.20 2.17
C SER A 220 9.78 -7.88 0.83
N ASP A 221 9.17 -9.08 0.82
CA ASP A 221 8.73 -9.74 -0.43
C ASP A 221 7.69 -8.87 -1.16
N VAL A 222 6.78 -8.28 -0.40
CA VAL A 222 5.76 -7.35 -0.92
C VAL A 222 6.43 -6.07 -1.41
N GLY A 223 7.42 -5.54 -0.66
CA GLY A 223 8.19 -4.36 -1.05
C GLY A 223 8.94 -4.56 -2.37
N ARG A 224 9.58 -5.73 -2.56
CA ARG A 224 10.24 -6.06 -3.84
C ARG A 224 9.25 -6.12 -5.01
N ALA A 225 8.03 -6.61 -4.79
CA ALA A 225 6.98 -6.59 -5.81
C ALA A 225 6.51 -5.16 -6.12
N VAL A 226 6.45 -4.27 -5.12
CA VAL A 226 6.18 -2.83 -5.32
C VAL A 226 7.27 -2.19 -6.17
N VAL A 227 8.55 -2.41 -5.84
CA VAL A 227 9.69 -1.91 -6.62
C VAL A 227 9.65 -2.44 -8.06
N TYR A 228 9.35 -3.73 -8.25
CA TYR A 228 9.20 -4.33 -9.58
C TYR A 228 8.10 -3.61 -10.40
N LEU A 229 6.90 -3.45 -9.86
CA LEU A 229 5.80 -2.76 -10.54
C LEU A 229 6.09 -1.28 -10.80
N ALA A 230 6.83 -0.61 -9.92
CA ALA A 230 7.26 0.77 -10.14
C ALA A 230 8.24 0.88 -11.32
N ARG A 231 9.14 -0.11 -11.47
CA ARG A 231 10.21 -0.12 -12.48
C ARG A 231 9.76 -0.58 -13.86
N GLU A 232 8.82 -1.53 -13.95
CA GLU A 232 8.41 -2.12 -15.24
C GLU A 232 7.45 -1.22 -16.02
N SER A 233 7.89 -0.73 -17.19
CA SER A 233 7.14 0.27 -17.98
C SER A 233 5.96 -0.30 -18.77
N PHE A 234 5.87 -1.62 -18.96
CA PHE A 234 4.85 -2.26 -19.80
C PHE A 234 3.84 -3.11 -18.99
N ILE A 235 3.69 -2.78 -17.69
CA ILE A 235 2.74 -3.47 -16.80
C ILE A 235 1.75 -2.48 -16.23
N THR A 236 0.46 -2.64 -16.55
CA THR A 236 -0.66 -1.88 -15.98
C THR A 236 -1.92 -2.73 -15.93
N GLY A 237 -2.81 -2.46 -14.95
CA GLY A 237 -4.09 -3.15 -14.79
C GLY A 237 -3.97 -4.58 -14.28
N THR A 238 -2.82 -4.99 -13.74
CA THR A 238 -2.59 -6.34 -13.19
C THR A 238 -2.47 -6.35 -11.67
N MET A 239 -2.52 -7.55 -11.09
CA MET A 239 -2.14 -7.78 -9.69
C MET A 239 -1.08 -8.89 -9.61
N ILE A 240 -0.07 -8.70 -8.75
CA ILE A 240 0.96 -9.70 -8.45
C ILE A 240 0.63 -10.40 -7.13
N GLN A 241 0.61 -11.73 -7.17
CA GLN A 241 0.40 -12.57 -5.98
C GLN A 241 1.72 -12.76 -5.23
N VAL A 242 1.81 -12.24 -4.00
CA VAL A 242 2.95 -12.42 -3.08
C VAL A 242 2.44 -13.15 -1.84
N ASN A 243 2.01 -14.39 -2.00
CA ASN A 243 1.21 -15.09 -1.00
C ASN A 243 1.51 -16.60 -0.86
N GLY A 244 2.66 -17.06 -1.34
CA GLY A 244 3.06 -18.46 -1.21
C GLY A 244 2.09 -19.46 -1.87
N GLY A 245 1.25 -18.99 -2.80
CA GLY A 245 0.21 -19.80 -3.45
C GLY A 245 -1.10 -19.90 -2.65
N GLU A 246 -1.32 -19.09 -1.62
CA GLU A 246 -2.54 -19.12 -0.78
C GLU A 246 -3.84 -19.00 -1.61
N HIS A 247 -3.82 -18.23 -2.69
CA HIS A 247 -4.97 -18.01 -3.58
C HIS A 247 -5.39 -19.24 -4.40
N LEU A 248 -4.58 -20.29 -4.44
CA LEU A 248 -4.85 -21.55 -5.18
C LEU A 248 -5.63 -22.58 -4.34
N ARG A 249 -5.93 -22.30 -3.07
CA ARG A 249 -6.57 -23.22 -2.12
C ARG A 249 -7.95 -22.77 -1.71
#